data_eeb1e5c99e22d329099258876bb7c7f5
#
_entry.id   eeb1e5c99e22d329099258876bb7c7f5
#
_cell.length_a   1.000
_cell.length_b   1.000
_cell.length_c   1.000
_cell.angle_alpha   90.00
_cell.angle_beta   90.00
_cell.angle_gamma   90.00
#
_symmetry.space_group_name_H-M   'P 1'
#
loop_
_entity.id
_entity.type
_entity.pdbx_description
1 polymer ?
#
loop_
_entity_poly.entity_id
_entity_poly.type
_entity_poly.pdbx_seq_one_letter_code
_entity_poly.pdbx_strand_id
1 'polypeptide(L)'
;IITAAIITRFAKGATATKNHQAILKPFAENLFNRFDALKFLAYMGEDGFPRIVPIIQCQASDSRRLVFSSLAFHDELQTIAADSTVGIFGLNLKMQSVFVRGLFRGFKRYRWASLGVMDIDWVYNSMPPSHGQIYPESKLEPVTDF
;
A
#
# COMPACT_ATOMS: atom_id res chain seq x y z
N ILE A 1 16.87 10.24 2.67
CA ILE A 1 15.80 10.00 1.68
C ILE A 1 16.29 9.07 0.57
N ILE A 2 17.41 9.37 -0.12
CA ILE A 2 17.96 8.56 -1.21
C ILE A 2 18.32 7.14 -0.73
N THR A 3 18.89 7.01 0.44
CA THR A 3 19.33 5.76 1.04
C THR A 3 18.18 4.80 1.33
N ALA A 4 17.07 5.31 1.85
CA ALA A 4 15.89 4.49 2.14
C ALA A 4 15.18 4.03 0.84
N ALA A 5 15.19 4.86 -0.20
CA ALA A 5 14.67 4.48 -1.53
C ALA A 5 15.45 3.31 -2.15
N ILE A 6 16.77 3.34 -2.03
CA ILE A 6 17.65 2.27 -2.51
C ILE A 6 17.35 0.97 -1.75
N ILE A 7 17.20 1.03 -0.42
CA ILE A 7 16.93 -0.15 0.40
C ILE A 7 15.57 -0.74 0.10
N THR A 8 14.54 0.09 -0.02
CA THR A 8 13.20 -0.38 -0.37
C THR A 8 13.21 -1.10 -1.72
N ARG A 9 14.00 -0.62 -2.67
CA ARG A 9 14.15 -1.24 -3.99
C ARG A 9 14.89 -2.58 -3.94
N PHE A 10 15.91 -2.73 -3.10
CA PHE A 10 16.60 -4.02 -2.91
C PHE A 10 15.78 -5.02 -2.09
N ALA A 11 15.01 -4.55 -1.11
CA ALA A 11 14.13 -5.40 -0.31
C ALA A 11 12.92 -5.91 -1.10
N LYS A 12 12.57 -5.27 -2.22
CA LYS A 12 11.46 -5.64 -3.08
C LYS A 12 11.50 -7.12 -3.47
N GLY A 13 12.64 -7.62 -3.93
CA GLY A 13 12.80 -9.02 -4.33
C GLY A 13 12.76 -10.02 -3.16
N ALA A 14 13.20 -9.59 -1.97
CA ALA A 14 13.25 -10.47 -0.79
C ALA A 14 11.89 -10.67 -0.13
N THR A 15 10.90 -9.80 -0.40
CA THR A 15 9.56 -9.84 0.19
C THR A 15 8.50 -10.33 -0.80
N ALA A 16 8.85 -10.59 -2.06
CA ALA A 16 7.92 -11.04 -3.09
C ALA A 16 7.25 -12.37 -2.72
N THR A 17 5.96 -12.46 -2.99
CA THR A 17 5.16 -13.68 -2.81
C THR A 17 5.33 -14.60 -4.01
N LYS A 18 5.64 -15.86 -3.77
CA LYS A 18 5.75 -16.86 -4.84
C LYS A 18 4.37 -17.36 -5.23
N ASN A 19 4.03 -17.21 -6.51
CA ASN A 19 2.99 -17.94 -7.22
C ASN A 19 1.53 -17.70 -6.81
N HIS A 20 0.94 -16.53 -7.17
CA HIS A 20 -0.50 -16.28 -7.04
C HIS A 20 -1.00 -15.29 -8.09
N GLN A 21 -2.32 -15.32 -8.35
CA GLN A 21 -3.00 -14.38 -9.22
C GLN A 21 -2.65 -12.92 -8.86
N ALA A 22 -2.32 -12.11 -9.85
CA ALA A 22 -2.00 -10.69 -9.65
C ALA A 22 -3.23 -9.93 -9.12
N ILE A 23 -3.03 -9.13 -8.06
CA ILE A 23 -4.07 -8.27 -7.46
C ILE A 23 -3.95 -6.85 -7.99
N LEU A 24 -2.76 -6.26 -7.94
CA LEU A 24 -2.51 -4.95 -8.50
C LEU A 24 -2.41 -5.04 -10.03
N LYS A 25 -3.14 -4.18 -10.71
CA LYS A 25 -2.93 -3.95 -12.15
C LYS A 25 -1.61 -3.22 -12.39
N PRO A 26 -1.00 -3.35 -13.58
CA PRO A 26 0.31 -2.73 -13.87
C PRO A 26 0.38 -1.22 -13.62
N PHE A 27 -0.69 -0.47 -13.87
CA PHE A 27 -0.71 0.97 -13.61
C PHE A 27 -0.63 1.28 -12.11
N ALA A 28 -1.24 0.46 -11.25
CA ALA A 28 -1.22 0.62 -9.81
C ALA A 28 0.16 0.28 -9.23
N GLU A 29 0.79 -0.79 -9.71
CA GLU A 29 2.18 -1.10 -9.35
C GLU A 29 3.12 0.04 -9.75
N ASN A 30 2.97 0.55 -10.98
CA ASN A 30 3.75 1.69 -11.45
C ASN A 30 3.55 2.92 -10.58
N LEU A 31 2.31 3.22 -10.16
CA LEU A 31 2.01 4.36 -9.29
C LEU A 31 2.74 4.22 -7.95
N PHE A 32 2.66 3.07 -7.30
CA PHE A 32 3.36 2.86 -6.01
C PHE A 32 4.88 2.85 -6.15
N ASN A 33 5.42 2.45 -7.29
CA ASN A 33 6.85 2.45 -7.56
C ASN A 33 7.43 3.83 -7.93
N ARG A 34 6.58 4.84 -8.17
CA ARG A 34 7.03 6.20 -8.49
C ARG A 34 7.45 6.96 -7.23
N PHE A 35 8.53 7.75 -7.34
CA PHE A 35 8.99 8.61 -6.25
C PHE A 35 8.20 9.92 -6.15
N ASP A 36 7.65 10.38 -7.26
CA ASP A 36 6.87 11.62 -7.39
C ASP A 36 5.38 11.42 -7.09
N ALA A 37 4.95 10.23 -6.72
CA ALA A 37 3.60 9.96 -6.25
C ALA A 37 3.48 10.20 -4.75
N LEU A 38 2.43 10.91 -4.35
CA LEU A 38 2.04 11.06 -2.96
C LEU A 38 1.45 9.76 -2.45
N LYS A 39 1.83 9.35 -1.25
CA LYS A 39 1.34 8.11 -0.63
C LYS A 39 1.04 8.36 0.84
N PHE A 40 -0.10 7.84 1.28
CA PHE A 40 -0.58 7.99 2.65
C PHE A 40 -0.99 6.63 3.19
N LEU A 41 -0.58 6.34 4.42
CA LEU A 41 -1.01 5.17 5.18
C LEU A 41 -2.12 5.59 6.14
N ALA A 42 -3.22 4.87 6.12
CA ALA A 42 -4.32 5.00 7.06
C ALA A 42 -4.40 3.76 7.96
N TYR A 43 -4.56 3.97 9.25
CA TYR A 43 -4.68 2.90 10.23
C TYR A 43 -5.53 3.35 11.42
N MET A 44 -5.99 2.40 12.22
CA MET A 44 -6.72 2.69 13.46
C MET A 44 -5.72 2.86 14.60
N GLY A 45 -5.76 4.00 15.27
CA GLY A 45 -4.94 4.23 16.47
C GLY A 45 -5.44 3.42 17.67
N GLU A 46 -4.61 3.29 18.69
CA GLU A 46 -4.94 2.59 19.94
C GLU A 46 -6.13 3.23 20.68
N ASP A 47 -6.35 4.52 20.47
CA ASP A 47 -7.48 5.29 20.97
C ASP A 47 -8.79 5.07 20.20
N GLY A 48 -8.79 4.21 19.17
CA GLY A 48 -9.92 3.90 18.32
C GLY A 48 -10.24 4.96 17.25
N PHE A 49 -9.37 5.98 17.08
CA PHE A 49 -9.53 6.96 16.02
C PHE A 49 -8.65 6.66 14.80
N PRO A 50 -9.16 6.92 13.59
CA PRO A 50 -8.37 6.73 12.38
C PRO A 50 -7.24 7.76 12.32
N ARG A 51 -6.07 7.32 11.92
CA ARG A 51 -4.86 8.13 11.70
C ARG A 51 -4.41 8.00 10.26
N ILE A 52 -3.90 9.10 9.69
CA ILE A 52 -3.34 9.15 8.35
C ILE A 52 -1.95 9.74 8.43
N VAL A 53 -0.97 9.02 7.92
CA VAL A 53 0.45 9.41 7.93
C VAL A 53 0.99 9.36 6.51
N PRO A 54 1.71 10.41 6.04
CA PRO A 54 2.37 10.35 4.75
C PRO A 54 3.53 9.36 4.81
N ILE A 55 3.59 8.47 3.81
CA ILE A 55 4.67 7.51 3.65
C ILE A 55 5.44 7.83 2.38
N ILE A 56 6.60 8.49 2.55
CA ILE A 56 7.40 9.00 1.43
C ILE A 56 7.88 7.87 0.54
N GLN A 57 8.13 6.70 1.11
CA GLN A 57 8.70 5.55 0.42
C GLN A 57 7.84 4.33 0.65
N CYS A 58 6.95 4.10 -0.31
CA CYS A 58 6.14 2.90 -0.41
C CYS A 58 6.27 2.38 -1.84
N GLN A 59 6.51 1.09 -1.98
CA GLN A 59 6.67 0.42 -3.28
C GLN A 59 5.92 -0.91 -3.29
N ALA A 60 5.45 -1.30 -4.48
CA ALA A 60 4.99 -2.65 -4.70
C ALA A 60 6.20 -3.61 -4.73
N SER A 61 6.23 -4.54 -3.79
CA SER A 61 7.18 -5.66 -3.80
C SER A 61 6.85 -6.63 -4.95
N ASP A 62 5.56 -6.89 -5.07
CA ASP A 62 4.91 -7.61 -6.17
C ASP A 62 3.45 -7.13 -6.31
N SER A 63 2.66 -7.80 -7.13
CA SER A 63 1.25 -7.45 -7.33
C SER A 63 0.33 -7.66 -6.11
N ARG A 64 0.82 -8.25 -5.03
CA ARG A 64 0.03 -8.61 -3.82
C ARG A 64 0.52 -7.94 -2.56
N ARG A 65 1.69 -7.29 -2.60
CA ARG A 65 2.36 -6.79 -1.40
C ARG A 65 2.96 -5.42 -1.61
N LEU A 66 2.71 -4.53 -0.66
CA LEU A 66 3.40 -3.25 -0.54
C LEU A 66 4.41 -3.30 0.60
N VAL A 67 5.51 -2.59 0.40
CA VAL A 67 6.53 -2.35 1.42
C VAL A 67 6.75 -0.85 1.56
N PHE A 68 6.93 -0.39 2.79
CA PHE A 68 7.17 1.03 3.07
C PHE A 68 8.22 1.20 4.17
N SER A 69 8.93 2.33 4.11
CA SER A 69 9.95 2.67 5.09
C SER A 69 9.33 3.37 6.30
N SER A 70 9.79 3.02 7.50
CA SER A 70 9.42 3.69 8.75
C SER A 70 10.36 4.83 9.14
N LEU A 71 11.28 5.25 8.28
CA LEU A 71 12.28 6.28 8.63
C LEU A 71 11.67 7.66 8.86
N ALA A 72 10.61 8.00 8.10
CA ALA A 72 9.79 9.15 8.40
C ALA A 72 8.59 8.68 9.24
N PHE A 73 8.21 9.47 10.24
CA PHE A 73 7.10 9.16 11.15
C PHE A 73 7.28 7.82 11.90
N HIS A 74 8.51 7.57 12.33
CA HIS A 74 8.88 6.31 12.98
C HIS A 74 8.01 6.00 14.20
N ASP A 75 7.84 6.97 15.09
CA ASP A 75 7.12 6.77 16.35
C ASP A 75 5.64 6.44 16.10
N GLU A 76 4.99 7.16 15.19
CA GLU A 76 3.60 6.89 14.81
C GLU A 76 3.43 5.53 14.14
N LEU A 77 4.34 5.18 13.25
CA LEU A 77 4.25 3.91 12.50
C LEU A 77 4.52 2.70 13.38
N GLN A 78 5.35 2.83 14.42
CA GLN A 78 5.63 1.73 15.37
C GLN A 78 4.41 1.38 16.25
N THR A 79 3.43 2.26 16.38
CA THR A 79 2.19 1.98 17.13
C THR A 79 1.24 1.03 16.38
N ILE A 80 1.47 0.79 15.09
CA ILE A 80 0.61 -0.08 14.29
C ILE A 80 0.81 -1.54 14.69
N ALA A 81 -0.25 -2.15 15.20
CA ALA A 81 -0.21 -3.56 15.58
C ALA A 81 -0.01 -4.47 14.35
N ALA A 82 0.82 -5.50 14.49
CA ALA A 82 0.92 -6.53 13.49
C ALA A 82 -0.44 -7.23 13.30
N ASP A 83 -0.70 -7.68 12.08
CA ASP A 83 -1.97 -8.30 11.66
C ASP A 83 -3.21 -7.40 11.78
N SER A 84 -3.01 -6.08 11.94
CA SER A 84 -4.10 -5.11 11.82
C SER A 84 -4.39 -4.74 10.36
N THR A 85 -5.63 -4.32 10.11
CA THR A 85 -6.04 -3.80 8.81
C THR A 85 -5.52 -2.37 8.62
N VAL A 86 -4.86 -2.13 7.50
CA VAL A 86 -4.38 -0.80 7.11
C VAL A 86 -4.77 -0.49 5.67
N GLY A 87 -4.82 0.81 5.34
CA GLY A 87 -5.07 1.27 3.98
C GLY A 87 -3.91 2.12 3.47
N ILE A 88 -3.56 2.00 2.18
CA ILE A 88 -2.59 2.87 1.54
C ILE A 88 -3.22 3.52 0.31
N PHE A 89 -3.21 4.84 0.29
CA PHE A 89 -3.64 5.65 -0.84
C PHE A 89 -2.43 6.18 -1.60
N GLY A 90 -2.45 6.04 -2.92
CA GLY A 90 -1.45 6.61 -3.81
C GLY A 90 -2.09 7.55 -4.81
N LEU A 91 -1.44 8.68 -5.08
CA LEU A 91 -1.85 9.69 -6.06
C LEU A 91 -0.64 10.26 -6.78
N ASN A 92 -0.68 10.37 -8.09
CA ASN A 92 0.36 11.01 -8.88
C ASN A 92 -0.12 12.34 -9.48
N LEU A 93 0.81 13.11 -10.07
CA LEU A 93 0.53 14.41 -10.70
C LEU A 93 -0.37 14.32 -11.94
N LYS A 94 -0.57 13.13 -12.50
CA LYS A 94 -1.52 12.89 -13.59
C LYS A 94 -2.92 12.58 -13.09
N MET A 95 -3.19 12.79 -11.82
CA MET A 95 -4.46 12.50 -11.16
C MET A 95 -4.85 11.01 -11.21
N GLN A 96 -3.89 10.11 -11.41
CA GLN A 96 -4.14 8.69 -11.22
C GLN A 96 -4.03 8.37 -9.73
N SER A 97 -5.02 7.69 -9.22
CA SER A 97 -5.07 7.28 -7.82
C SER A 97 -5.34 5.79 -7.69
N VAL A 98 -4.91 5.22 -6.59
CA VAL A 98 -5.26 3.86 -6.18
C VAL A 98 -5.35 3.83 -4.66
N PHE A 99 -6.40 3.23 -4.14
CA PHE A 99 -6.52 2.90 -2.74
C PHE A 99 -6.44 1.39 -2.56
N VAL A 100 -5.57 0.94 -1.69
CA VAL A 100 -5.44 -0.47 -1.33
C VAL A 100 -5.67 -0.64 0.16
N ARG A 101 -6.33 -1.72 0.51
CA ARG A 101 -6.46 -2.18 1.89
C ARG A 101 -5.75 -3.52 2.02
N GLY A 102 -5.28 -3.81 3.19
CA GLY A 102 -4.64 -5.10 3.45
C GLY A 102 -4.26 -5.29 4.90
N LEU A 103 -3.59 -6.40 5.14
CA LEU A 103 -3.14 -6.81 6.45
C LEU A 103 -1.68 -6.40 6.66
N PHE A 104 -1.43 -5.61 7.69
CA PHE A 104 -0.09 -5.20 8.07
C PHE A 104 0.64 -6.36 8.76
N ARG A 105 1.73 -6.82 8.17
CA ARG A 105 2.52 -7.97 8.66
C ARG A 105 3.63 -7.58 9.64
N GLY A 106 3.59 -6.35 10.13
CA GLY A 106 4.61 -5.81 11.01
C GLY A 106 5.84 -5.28 10.25
N PHE A 107 6.81 -4.84 11.03
CA PHE A 107 8.09 -4.35 10.51
C PHE A 107 9.10 -5.50 10.41
N LYS A 108 9.74 -5.61 9.24
CA LYS A 108 10.83 -6.55 9.00
C LYS A 108 12.14 -5.79 8.86
N ARG A 109 13.15 -6.22 9.57
CA ARG A 109 14.49 -5.66 9.44
C ARG A 109 15.15 -6.20 8.18
N TYR A 110 15.53 -5.28 7.30
CA TYR A 110 16.28 -5.61 6.10
C TYR A 110 17.57 -4.80 6.12
N ARG A 111 18.72 -5.49 6.35
CA ARG A 111 20.01 -4.86 6.62
C ARG A 111 19.89 -3.88 7.79
N TRP A 112 20.00 -2.57 7.52
CA TRP A 112 19.95 -1.47 8.49
C TRP A 112 18.62 -0.67 8.44
N ALA A 113 17.67 -1.07 7.59
CA ALA A 113 16.35 -0.42 7.51
C ALA A 113 15.23 -1.32 8.04
N SER A 114 14.27 -0.69 8.71
CA SER A 114 13.01 -1.31 9.11
C SER A 114 11.96 -1.01 8.04
N LEU A 115 11.37 -2.05 7.47
CA LEU A 115 10.37 -1.96 6.43
C LEU A 115 9.05 -2.54 6.92
N GLY A 116 7.98 -1.74 6.87
CA GLY A 116 6.62 -2.22 7.03
C GLY A 116 6.19 -3.02 5.82
N VAL A 117 5.51 -4.13 6.05
CA VAL A 117 5.02 -5.04 5.01
C VAL A 117 3.51 -5.15 5.11
N MET A 118 2.80 -4.96 3.99
CA MET A 118 1.36 -5.10 3.90
C MET A 118 0.98 -6.08 2.79
N ASP A 119 0.19 -7.09 3.12
CA ASP A 119 -0.44 -8.00 2.17
C ASP A 119 -1.79 -7.42 1.74
N ILE A 120 -1.98 -7.22 0.43
CA ILE A 120 -3.16 -6.59 -0.15
C ILE A 120 -4.32 -7.58 -0.19
N ASP A 121 -5.48 -7.17 0.31
CA ASP A 121 -6.74 -7.92 0.24
C ASP A 121 -7.84 -7.20 -0.54
N TRP A 122 -7.70 -5.90 -0.78
CA TRP A 122 -8.70 -5.11 -1.49
C TRP A 122 -8.08 -3.94 -2.24
N VAL A 123 -8.57 -3.66 -3.44
CA VAL A 123 -8.09 -2.57 -4.30
C VAL A 123 -9.27 -1.81 -4.88
N TYR A 124 -9.26 -0.49 -4.75
CA TYR A 124 -10.25 0.43 -5.27
C TYR A 124 -9.60 1.58 -6.01
N ASN A 125 -10.26 2.03 -7.06
CA ASN A 125 -9.86 3.24 -7.76
C ASN A 125 -11.08 4.09 -8.13
N SER A 126 -11.07 5.37 -7.79
CA SER A 126 -12.13 6.32 -8.12
C SER A 126 -11.84 7.13 -9.39
N MET A 127 -10.66 7.00 -9.97
CA MET A 127 -10.17 7.82 -11.07
C MET A 127 -9.67 6.96 -12.25
N PRO A 128 -9.56 7.53 -13.46
CA PRO A 128 -8.93 6.82 -14.58
C PRO A 128 -7.57 6.23 -14.20
N PRO A 129 -7.12 5.13 -14.81
CA PRO A 129 -7.71 4.47 -16.00
C PRO A 129 -8.75 3.40 -15.70
N SER A 130 -9.03 3.06 -14.44
CA SER A 130 -9.96 2.01 -14.05
C SER A 130 -10.75 2.46 -12.83
N HIS A 131 -12.07 2.42 -12.89
CA HIS A 131 -12.96 2.86 -11.81
C HIS A 131 -13.51 1.68 -11.01
N GLY A 132 -13.86 1.96 -9.75
CA GLY A 132 -14.53 1.04 -8.86
C GLY A 132 -13.60 0.05 -8.17
N GLN A 133 -14.20 -1.00 -7.64
CA GLN A 133 -13.47 -2.07 -6.99
C GLN A 133 -12.74 -2.92 -8.03
N ILE A 134 -11.41 -2.96 -7.91
CA ILE A 134 -10.56 -3.71 -8.84
C ILE A 134 -10.32 -5.13 -8.32
N TYR A 135 -10.22 -5.27 -7.00
CA TYR A 135 -10.00 -6.58 -6.36
C TYR A 135 -10.64 -6.61 -4.95
N PRO A 136 -11.28 -7.71 -4.55
CA PRO A 136 -11.75 -8.79 -5.42
C PRO A 136 -12.74 -8.24 -6.46
N GLU A 137 -12.83 -8.87 -7.63
CA GLU A 137 -13.80 -8.45 -8.64
C GLU A 137 -15.22 -8.58 -8.07
N SER A 138 -15.94 -7.46 -8.02
CA SER A 138 -17.36 -7.44 -7.69
C SER A 138 -18.16 -7.19 -8.95
N LYS A 139 -19.08 -8.08 -9.28
CA LYS A 139 -20.13 -7.79 -10.26
C LYS A 139 -21.14 -6.89 -9.54
N LEU A 140 -21.13 -5.61 -9.87
CA LEU A 140 -22.19 -4.71 -9.46
C LEU A 140 -23.42 -5.07 -10.30
N GLU A 141 -24.41 -5.67 -9.69
CA GLU A 141 -25.73 -5.80 -10.29
C GLU A 141 -26.49 -4.49 -10.05
N PRO A 142 -27.11 -3.93 -11.11
CA PRO A 142 -27.95 -2.75 -10.93
C PRO A 142 -29.11 -3.07 -9.98
N VAL A 143 -29.36 -2.19 -9.02
CA VAL A 143 -30.55 -2.28 -8.18
C VAL A 143 -31.76 -1.99 -9.05
N THR A 144 -32.57 -3.01 -9.28
CA THR A 144 -33.77 -2.94 -10.16
C THR A 144 -35.05 -2.73 -9.38
N ASP A 145 -35.03 -2.88 -8.06
CA ASP A 145 -36.20 -2.71 -7.19
C ASP A 145 -36.05 -1.41 -6.36
N PHE A 146 -36.97 -0.48 -6.59
CA PHE A 146 -37.15 0.75 -5.81
C PHE A 146 -38.49 0.69 -5.08
#